data_e60199d5af161653092ee5242214580b
#
_entry.id   e60199d5af161653092ee5242214580b
#
_cell.length_a   1.000
_cell.length_b   1.000
_cell.length_c   1.000
_cell.angle_alpha   90.00
_cell.angle_beta   90.00
_cell.angle_gamma   90.00
#
_symmetry.space_group_name_H-M   'P 1'
#
loop_
_entity.id
_entity.type
_entity.pdbx_description
1 polymer ?
#
loop_
_entity_poly.entity_id
_entity_poly.type
_entity_poly.pdbx_seq_one_letter_code
_entity_poly.pdbx_strand_id
1 'polypeptide(L)'
;TWTKVYLQDSDYIYFDNLKTDGRTGTEKYAYNTGQMLQAASLLYKLTGNRQFLTEAQNVARAGINYFTVPFKTQDGTDIRFFRNRGTWFVAIMMRGYIELYLQDNNPEYLQIFADYLELAKCPL
;
A
#
# COMPACT_ATOMS: atom_id res chain seq x y z
N THR A 1 7.88 5.02 15.99
CA THR A 1 6.85 6.05 16.18
C THR A 1 5.60 5.48 16.85
N TRP A 2 4.79 6.35 17.39
CA TRP A 2 3.54 5.95 18.04
C TRP A 2 2.65 5.12 17.10
N THR A 3 2.46 5.58 15.88
CA THR A 3 1.62 4.90 14.89
C THR A 3 2.10 3.49 14.63
N LYS A 4 3.40 3.31 14.46
CA LYS A 4 3.97 1.99 14.22
C LYS A 4 3.78 1.06 15.42
N VAL A 5 4.01 1.58 16.63
CA VAL A 5 3.94 0.78 17.85
C VAL A 5 2.51 0.30 18.15
N TYR A 6 1.52 1.16 17.93
CA TYR A 6 0.15 0.88 18.34
C TYR A 6 -0.75 0.39 17.22
N LEU A 7 -0.44 0.69 15.97
CA LEU A 7 -1.35 0.40 14.86
C LEU A 7 -0.79 -0.57 13.83
N GLN A 8 0.53 -0.83 13.80
CA GLN A 8 1.08 -1.78 12.84
C GLN A 8 0.93 -3.21 13.36
N ASP A 9 0.31 -4.07 12.55
CA ASP A 9 0.21 -5.50 12.83
C ASP A 9 1.49 -6.23 12.39
N SER A 10 1.60 -7.51 12.77
CA SER A 10 2.75 -8.35 12.46
C SER A 10 2.97 -8.57 10.94
N ASP A 11 1.94 -8.36 10.14
CA ASP A 11 2.02 -8.44 8.67
C ASP A 11 2.44 -7.12 8.00
N TYR A 12 2.89 -6.12 8.77
CA TYR A 12 3.26 -4.76 8.34
C TYR A 12 2.08 -3.88 7.92
N ILE A 13 0.86 -4.36 7.95
CA ILE A 13 -0.34 -3.60 7.59
C ILE A 13 -0.84 -2.87 8.84
N TYR A 14 -1.47 -1.72 8.64
CA TYR A 14 -1.91 -0.85 9.73
C TYR A 14 -3.40 -0.99 10.00
N PHE A 15 -3.76 -1.14 11.27
CA PHE A 15 -5.13 -1.00 11.74
C PHE A 15 -5.58 0.45 11.60
N ASP A 16 -6.88 0.66 11.40
CA ASP A 16 -7.41 1.99 11.13
C ASP A 16 -7.35 2.93 12.33
N ASN A 17 -7.64 2.42 13.52
CA ASN A 17 -7.73 3.29 14.69
C ASN A 17 -7.42 2.55 15.99
N LEU A 18 -7.14 3.34 17.02
CA LEU A 18 -7.10 2.91 18.41
C LEU A 18 -8.36 3.44 19.09
N LYS A 19 -9.15 2.56 19.67
CA LYS A 19 -10.39 2.92 20.37
C LYS A 19 -10.10 3.54 21.72
N THR A 20 -11.08 4.26 22.26
CA THR A 20 -10.94 4.94 23.55
C THR A 20 -10.71 3.99 24.73
N ASP A 21 -11.08 2.73 24.59
CA ASP A 21 -10.84 1.69 25.59
C ASP A 21 -9.46 1.01 25.47
N GLY A 22 -8.62 1.49 24.56
CA GLY A 22 -7.27 0.97 24.31
C GLY A 22 -7.19 -0.18 23.34
N ARG A 23 -8.30 -0.67 22.80
CA ARG A 23 -8.30 -1.73 21.78
C ARG A 23 -8.10 -1.16 20.38
N THR A 24 -7.34 -1.86 19.54
CA THR A 24 -7.22 -1.49 18.13
C THR A 24 -8.47 -1.90 17.36
N GLY A 25 -8.87 -1.06 16.42
CA GLY A 25 -9.87 -1.45 15.44
C GLY A 25 -9.29 -2.53 14.53
N THR A 26 -10.07 -3.56 14.22
CA THR A 26 -9.60 -4.71 13.44
C THR A 26 -9.58 -4.46 11.93
N GLU A 27 -10.07 -3.32 11.48
CA GLU A 27 -10.17 -3.00 10.06
C GLU A 27 -8.83 -2.48 9.52
N LYS A 28 -8.51 -2.91 8.31
CA LYS A 28 -7.28 -2.52 7.60
C LYS A 28 -7.66 -1.95 6.24
N TYR A 29 -7.43 -0.65 6.05
CA TYR A 29 -7.76 0.05 4.80
C TYR A 29 -6.50 0.38 4.00
N ALA A 30 -6.64 0.32 2.68
CA ALA A 30 -5.52 0.57 1.76
C ALA A 30 -4.93 1.97 1.93
N TYR A 31 -5.74 2.97 2.22
CA TYR A 31 -5.24 4.35 2.35
C TYR A 31 -4.29 4.51 3.55
N ASN A 32 -4.52 3.79 4.65
CA ASN A 32 -3.62 3.85 5.81
C ASN A 32 -2.24 3.29 5.46
N THR A 33 -2.20 2.18 4.75
CA THR A 33 -0.95 1.60 4.25
C THR A 33 -0.24 2.55 3.30
N GLY A 34 -0.98 3.16 2.38
CA GLY A 34 -0.40 4.13 1.43
C GLY A 34 0.20 5.34 2.13
N GLN A 35 -0.47 5.89 3.13
CA GLN A 35 0.02 7.03 3.89
C GLN A 35 1.29 6.70 4.68
N MET A 36 1.32 5.54 5.33
CA MET A 36 2.51 5.12 6.10
C MET A 36 3.68 4.77 5.20
N LEU A 37 3.40 4.18 4.03
CA LEU A 37 4.40 3.93 3.01
C LEU A 37 5.01 5.25 2.51
N GLN A 38 4.17 6.23 2.23
CA GLN A 38 4.63 7.55 1.80
C GLN A 38 5.48 8.22 2.88
N ALA A 39 5.04 8.16 4.14
CA ALA A 39 5.76 8.73 5.26
C ALA A 39 7.15 8.10 5.41
N ALA A 40 7.25 6.78 5.35
CA ALA A 40 8.54 6.09 5.46
C ALA A 40 9.46 6.43 4.29
N SER A 41 8.93 6.51 3.08
CA SER A 41 9.70 6.88 1.88
C SER A 41 10.25 8.30 1.98
N LEU A 42 9.43 9.24 2.46
CA LEU A 42 9.86 10.63 2.66
C LEU A 42 10.88 10.75 3.79
N LEU A 43 10.73 9.99 4.86
CA LEU A 43 11.72 9.97 5.95
C LEU A 43 13.06 9.46 5.45
N TYR A 44 13.08 8.44 4.61
CA TYR A 44 14.30 7.99 3.98
C TYR A 44 14.94 9.10 3.12
N LYS A 45 14.13 9.77 2.32
CA LYS A 45 14.59 10.87 1.46
C LYS A 45 15.23 11.98 2.28
N LEU A 46 14.64 12.33 3.43
CA LEU A 46 15.10 13.44 4.25
C LEU A 46 16.29 13.09 5.13
N THR A 47 16.38 11.85 5.60
CA THR A 47 17.41 11.45 6.59
C THR A 47 18.52 10.60 6.01
N GLY A 48 18.30 9.92 4.89
CA GLY A 48 19.21 8.93 4.34
C GLY A 48 19.33 7.65 5.18
N ASN A 49 18.51 7.50 6.22
CA ASN A 49 18.54 6.32 7.08
C ASN A 49 17.85 5.14 6.39
N ARG A 50 18.65 4.11 6.06
CA ARG A 50 18.16 2.95 5.32
C ARG A 50 17.10 2.14 6.06
N GLN A 51 16.97 2.29 7.36
CA GLN A 51 15.88 1.65 8.10
C GLN A 51 14.51 2.09 7.59
N PHE A 52 14.37 3.37 7.22
CA PHE A 52 13.12 3.87 6.64
C PHE A 52 12.83 3.29 5.26
N LEU A 53 13.87 3.10 4.44
CA LEU A 53 13.71 2.46 3.13
C LEU A 53 13.29 0.99 3.28
N THR A 54 13.93 0.25 4.17
CA THR A 54 13.59 -1.15 4.46
C THR A 54 12.16 -1.27 4.96
N GLU A 55 11.75 -0.39 5.88
CA GLU A 55 10.38 -0.34 6.38
C GLU A 55 9.39 -0.08 5.25
N ALA A 56 9.68 0.90 4.40
CA ALA A 56 8.83 1.22 3.25
C ALA A 56 8.69 0.02 2.31
N GLN A 57 9.78 -0.65 2.01
CA GLN A 57 9.77 -1.83 1.14
C GLN A 57 8.99 -3.00 1.75
N ASN A 58 9.09 -3.21 3.06
CA ASN A 58 8.31 -4.23 3.75
C ASN A 58 6.82 -3.92 3.72
N VAL A 59 6.44 -2.68 3.99
CA VAL A 59 5.05 -2.23 3.92
C VAL A 59 4.52 -2.34 2.50
N ALA A 60 5.32 -1.99 1.50
CA ALA A 60 4.90 -2.07 0.09
C ALA A 60 4.60 -3.52 -0.32
N ARG A 61 5.48 -4.45 0.02
CA ARG A 61 5.27 -5.88 -0.27
C ARG A 61 4.03 -6.41 0.42
N ALA A 62 3.89 -6.11 1.70
CA ALA A 62 2.75 -6.54 2.50
C ALA A 62 1.43 -5.95 1.95
N GLY A 63 1.44 -4.68 1.55
CA GLY A 63 0.26 -4.01 0.99
C GLY A 63 -0.25 -4.68 -0.27
N ILE A 64 0.64 -4.98 -1.21
CA ILE A 64 0.26 -5.69 -2.43
C ILE A 64 -0.30 -7.07 -2.10
N ASN A 65 0.35 -7.82 -1.21
CA ASN A 65 -0.12 -9.16 -0.84
C ASN A 65 -1.47 -9.14 -0.12
N TYR A 66 -1.72 -8.14 0.70
CA TYR A 66 -2.95 -8.04 1.49
C TYR A 66 -4.13 -7.50 0.66
N PHE A 67 -3.91 -6.43 -0.13
CA PHE A 67 -4.99 -5.70 -0.78
C PHE A 67 -5.28 -6.14 -2.21
N THR A 68 -4.47 -7.01 -2.79
CA THR A 68 -4.69 -7.51 -4.14
C THR A 68 -4.87 -9.02 -4.17
N VAL A 69 -5.55 -9.48 -5.22
CA VAL A 69 -5.73 -10.90 -5.51
C VAL A 69 -5.36 -11.17 -6.96
N PRO A 70 -4.93 -12.40 -7.29
CA PRO A 70 -4.73 -12.78 -8.69
C PRO A 70 -6.04 -12.64 -9.46
N PHE A 71 -5.96 -12.14 -10.68
CA PHE A 71 -7.10 -11.95 -11.57
C PHE A 71 -6.67 -12.26 -13.01
N LYS A 72 -7.50 -12.98 -13.73
CA LYS A 72 -7.27 -13.27 -15.15
C LYS A 72 -8.25 -12.45 -16.00
N THR A 73 -7.70 -11.67 -16.93
CA THR A 73 -8.50 -10.86 -17.84
C THR A 73 -9.18 -11.73 -18.91
N GLN A 74 -10.10 -11.15 -19.67
CA GLN A 74 -10.80 -11.86 -20.72
C GLN A 74 -9.87 -12.39 -21.81
N ASP A 75 -8.76 -11.70 -22.07
CA ASP A 75 -7.75 -12.14 -23.05
C ASP A 75 -6.76 -13.16 -22.48
N GLY A 76 -6.95 -13.59 -21.23
CA GLY A 76 -6.09 -14.59 -20.58
C GLY A 76 -4.86 -14.05 -19.90
N THR A 77 -4.69 -12.73 -19.82
CA THR A 77 -3.56 -12.11 -19.13
C THR A 77 -3.74 -12.21 -17.62
N ASP A 78 -2.68 -12.62 -16.91
CA ASP A 78 -2.68 -12.68 -15.46
C ASP A 78 -2.24 -11.33 -14.91
N ILE A 79 -3.07 -10.75 -14.05
CA ILE A 79 -2.79 -9.49 -13.35
C ILE A 79 -3.16 -9.62 -11.88
N ARG A 80 -2.85 -8.62 -11.09
CA ARG A 80 -3.36 -8.49 -9.73
C ARG A 80 -4.41 -7.38 -9.69
N PHE A 81 -5.50 -7.64 -8.97
CA PHE A 81 -6.61 -6.69 -8.88
C PHE A 81 -6.89 -6.38 -7.40
N PHE A 82 -7.22 -5.12 -7.10
CA PHE A 82 -7.48 -4.70 -5.73
C PHE A 82 -8.82 -5.23 -5.23
N ARG A 83 -8.78 -5.90 -4.07
CA ARG A 83 -9.98 -6.45 -3.43
C ARG A 83 -10.93 -5.35 -2.96
N ASN A 84 -10.38 -4.26 -2.48
CA ASN A 84 -11.16 -3.14 -1.99
C ASN A 84 -11.65 -2.30 -3.16
N ARG A 85 -12.94 -2.01 -3.14
CA ARG A 85 -13.64 -1.38 -4.26
C ARG A 85 -13.56 0.13 -4.26
N GLY A 86 -12.93 0.72 -3.25
CA GLY A 86 -12.81 2.17 -3.15
C GLY A 86 -11.70 2.69 -4.04
N THR A 87 -12.02 3.20 -5.21
CA THR A 87 -11.03 3.81 -6.12
C THR A 87 -10.24 4.91 -5.40
N TRP A 88 -10.89 5.67 -4.53
CA TRP A 88 -10.24 6.71 -3.75
C TRP A 88 -9.15 6.12 -2.82
N PHE A 89 -9.45 5.01 -2.16
CA PHE A 89 -8.48 4.32 -1.28
C PHE A 89 -7.27 3.82 -2.08
N VAL A 90 -7.53 3.27 -3.27
CA VAL A 90 -6.47 2.79 -4.15
C VAL A 90 -5.61 3.96 -4.66
N ALA A 91 -6.21 5.10 -4.96
CA ALA A 91 -5.48 6.29 -5.40
C ALA A 91 -4.52 6.80 -4.31
N ILE A 92 -4.95 6.82 -3.06
CA ILE A 92 -4.09 7.23 -1.95
C ILE A 92 -2.96 6.22 -1.73
N MET A 93 -3.28 4.93 -1.83
CA MET A 93 -2.27 3.87 -1.75
C MET A 93 -1.22 4.04 -2.86
N MET A 94 -1.66 4.31 -4.08
CA MET A 94 -0.77 4.53 -5.23
C MET A 94 0.23 5.66 -4.98
N ARG A 95 -0.19 6.74 -4.33
CA ARG A 95 0.72 7.84 -3.96
C ARG A 95 1.92 7.34 -3.14
N GLY A 96 1.67 6.46 -2.19
CA GLY A 96 2.74 5.88 -1.37
C GLY A 96 3.72 5.07 -2.22
N TYR A 97 3.21 4.28 -3.14
CA TYR A 97 4.05 3.47 -4.03
C TYR A 97 4.85 4.32 -5.01
N ILE A 98 4.28 5.41 -5.50
CA ILE A 98 5.01 6.36 -6.35
C ILE A 98 6.17 6.99 -5.55
N GLU A 99 5.91 7.39 -4.31
CA GLU A 99 6.95 7.98 -3.47
C GLU A 99 8.09 6.99 -3.21
N LEU A 100 7.76 5.74 -2.95
CA LEU A 100 8.78 4.69 -2.80
C LEU A 100 9.57 4.49 -4.09
N TYR A 101 8.90 4.46 -5.25
CA TYR A 101 9.55 4.33 -6.55
C TYR A 101 10.58 5.44 -6.77
N LEU A 102 10.28 6.66 -6.36
CA LEU A 102 11.21 7.79 -6.49
C LEU A 102 12.47 7.58 -5.64
N GLN A 103 12.42 6.72 -4.63
CA GLN A 103 13.56 6.43 -3.75
C GLN A 103 14.37 5.20 -4.21
N ASP A 104 13.71 4.13 -4.65
CA ASP A 104 14.38 2.86 -4.96
C ASP A 104 14.40 2.49 -6.44
N ASN A 105 13.72 3.26 -7.30
CA ASN A 105 13.63 3.03 -8.74
C ASN A 105 13.09 1.64 -9.14
N ASN A 106 12.34 0.98 -8.26
CA ASN A 106 11.76 -0.32 -8.55
C ASN A 106 10.33 -0.16 -9.08
N PRO A 107 10.08 -0.38 -10.39
CA PRO A 107 8.77 -0.16 -11.00
C PRO A 107 7.80 -1.33 -10.80
N GLU A 108 8.19 -2.39 -10.12
CA GLU A 108 7.42 -3.64 -10.01
C GLU A 108 5.98 -3.40 -9.56
N TYR A 109 5.80 -2.60 -8.51
CA TYR A 109 4.48 -2.37 -7.96
C TYR A 109 3.64 -1.39 -8.79
N LEU A 110 4.28 -0.48 -9.51
CA LEU A 110 3.57 0.50 -10.34
C LEU A 110 2.81 -0.17 -11.49
N GLN A 111 3.31 -1.28 -12.01
CA GLN A 111 2.63 -2.02 -13.06
C GLN A 111 1.26 -2.54 -12.56
N ILE A 112 1.18 -2.95 -11.30
CA ILE A 112 -0.08 -3.42 -10.72
C ILE A 112 -1.12 -2.30 -10.72
N PHE A 113 -0.74 -1.08 -10.37
CA PHE A 113 -1.64 0.08 -10.42
C PHE A 113 -2.02 0.44 -11.86
N ALA A 114 -1.08 0.35 -12.80
CA ALA A 114 -1.36 0.61 -14.21
C ALA A 114 -2.38 -0.39 -14.76
N ASP A 115 -2.22 -1.66 -14.47
CA ASP A 115 -3.16 -2.70 -14.88
C ASP A 115 -4.55 -2.47 -14.28
N TYR A 116 -4.61 -2.07 -13.02
CA TYR A 116 -5.87 -1.74 -12.36
C TYR A 116 -6.57 -0.55 -13.04
N LEU A 117 -5.81 0.49 -13.36
CA LEU A 117 -6.38 1.68 -14.00
C LEU A 117 -6.86 1.39 -15.41
N GLU A 118 -6.17 0.54 -16.16
CA GLU A 118 -6.62 0.13 -17.49
C GLU A 118 -7.95 -0.62 -17.42
N LEU A 119 -8.12 -1.52 -16.45
CA LEU A 119 -9.40 -2.22 -16.27
C LEU A 119 -10.51 -1.26 -15.82
N ALA A 120 -10.19 -0.28 -14.99
CA ALA A 120 -11.17 0.69 -14.52
C ALA A 120 -11.68 1.60 -15.64
N LYS A 121 -10.90 1.78 -16.72
CA LYS A 121 -11.31 2.54 -17.88
C LYS A 121 -12.34 1.80 -18.73
N CYS A 122 -12.35 0.48 -18.70
CA CYS A 122 -13.24 -0.34 -19.52
C CYS A 122 -14.51 -0.61 -18.72
N PRO A 123 -15.60 0.14 -18.93
CA PRO A 123 -16.87 -0.20 -18.28
C PRO A 123 -17.31 -1.57 -18.78
N LEU A 124 -17.55 -2.42 -17.84
CA LEU A 124 -18.06 -3.76 -18.12
C LEU A 124 -19.49 -3.70 -18.62
#